data_18a108bd33b2d09699128818ddb74081
#
_entry.id   18a108bd33b2d09699128818ddb74081
#
_cell.length_a   1.000
_cell.length_b   1.000
_cell.length_c   1.000
_cell.angle_alpha   90.00
_cell.angle_beta   90.00
_cell.angle_gamma   90.00
#
_symmetry.space_group_name_H-M   'P 1'
#
loop_
_entity.id
_entity.type
_entity.pdbx_description
1 polymer ?
#
loop_
_entity_poly.entity_id
_entity_poly.type
_entity_poly.pdbx_seq_one_letter_code
_entity_poly.pdbx_strand_id
1 'polypeptide(L)'
;MKLPVPIALLCMLPAVALAQKVVSPTPLPTPVQPVAQSSATPAAHEWAAHNLPGWPVERQVLAAHLVSRYGNPQEMTAESLTWHDNGPWKRTVLYKEGDLHNFPLPHRDVLWQTLNYKVPANKVAALLSYDGSILIDRTRGEVTVHCDSEEENTLIFNIANTIVTGENTVEQAMAYHGQVVEGMRIHEPEEYPQKLLFKSPKSNATTAEPGEEAELLRHLMQTPP
;
A
#
# COMPACT_ATOMS: atom_id res chain seq x y z
N MET A 1 -43.52 -1.87 -68.18
CA MET A 1 -43.06 -2.91 -67.21
C MET A 1 -42.34 -2.20 -66.09
N LYS A 2 -42.92 -2.04 -64.91
CA LYS A 2 -42.33 -1.43 -63.76
C LYS A 2 -41.90 -2.55 -62.80
N LEU A 3 -40.65 -2.65 -62.47
CA LEU A 3 -40.08 -3.59 -61.49
C LEU A 3 -40.35 -3.08 -60.08
N PRO A 4 -40.69 -3.93 -59.14
CA PRO A 4 -40.89 -3.53 -57.74
C PRO A 4 -39.53 -3.40 -56.99
N VAL A 5 -39.40 -2.32 -56.22
CA VAL A 5 -38.29 -2.07 -55.29
C VAL A 5 -38.50 -2.90 -54.05
N PRO A 6 -37.51 -3.65 -53.53
CA PRO A 6 -37.67 -4.37 -52.27
C PRO A 6 -37.56 -3.41 -51.08
N ILE A 7 -38.56 -3.47 -50.21
CA ILE A 7 -38.59 -2.79 -48.92
C ILE A 7 -37.67 -3.57 -47.97
N ALA A 8 -36.53 -2.95 -47.61
CA ALA A 8 -35.66 -3.49 -46.56
C ALA A 8 -36.30 -3.25 -45.18
N LEU A 9 -36.69 -4.32 -44.53
CA LEU A 9 -37.20 -4.31 -43.15
C LEU A 9 -36.00 -4.11 -42.17
N LEU A 10 -35.88 -2.89 -41.67
CA LEU A 10 -34.87 -2.53 -40.69
C LEU A 10 -35.29 -3.05 -39.31
N CYS A 11 -34.76 -4.21 -38.89
CA CYS A 11 -34.95 -4.73 -37.53
C CYS A 11 -34.18 -3.82 -36.53
N MET A 12 -34.90 -2.94 -35.84
CA MET A 12 -34.42 -2.25 -34.68
C MET A 12 -34.36 -3.23 -33.48
N LEU A 13 -33.17 -3.65 -33.12
CA LEU A 13 -32.90 -4.33 -31.85
C LEU A 13 -32.96 -3.30 -30.71
N PRO A 14 -33.70 -3.55 -29.62
CA PRO A 14 -33.64 -2.64 -28.48
C PRO A 14 -32.27 -2.71 -27.82
N ALA A 15 -31.59 -1.56 -27.72
CA ALA A 15 -30.40 -1.43 -26.92
C ALA A 15 -30.78 -1.61 -25.44
N VAL A 16 -30.46 -2.76 -24.87
CA VAL A 16 -30.53 -2.95 -23.43
C VAL A 16 -29.37 -2.14 -22.82
N ALA A 17 -29.69 -0.96 -22.34
CA ALA A 17 -28.79 -0.19 -21.53
C ALA A 17 -28.61 -0.92 -20.18
N LEU A 18 -27.51 -1.64 -20.02
CA LEU A 18 -27.05 -2.11 -18.72
C LEU A 18 -26.71 -0.86 -17.91
N ALA A 19 -27.65 -0.44 -17.05
CA ALA A 19 -27.39 0.55 -16.03
C ALA A 19 -26.33 -0.02 -15.09
N GLN A 20 -25.06 0.37 -15.29
CA GLN A 20 -24.03 0.15 -14.30
C GLN A 20 -24.46 0.90 -13.04
N LYS A 21 -24.71 0.15 -11.98
CA LYS A 21 -24.99 0.69 -10.66
C LYS A 21 -23.72 1.44 -10.26
N VAL A 22 -23.75 2.78 -10.34
CA VAL A 22 -22.70 3.63 -9.79
C VAL A 22 -22.76 3.42 -8.28
N VAL A 23 -21.90 2.55 -7.78
CA VAL A 23 -21.69 2.41 -6.34
C VAL A 23 -20.96 3.69 -5.94
N SER A 24 -21.65 4.56 -5.21
CA SER A 24 -21.00 5.72 -4.60
C SER A 24 -19.84 5.19 -3.73
N PRO A 25 -18.62 5.78 -3.83
CA PRO A 25 -17.51 5.34 -3.00
C PRO A 25 -17.93 5.40 -1.54
N THR A 26 -17.69 4.33 -0.80
CA THR A 26 -17.85 4.34 0.65
C THR A 26 -16.89 5.39 1.16
N PRO A 27 -17.35 6.42 1.90
CA PRO A 27 -16.44 7.40 2.47
C PRO A 27 -15.43 6.65 3.34
N LEU A 28 -14.14 6.90 3.14
CA LEU A 28 -13.13 6.44 4.08
C LEU A 28 -13.51 6.98 5.47
N PRO A 29 -13.26 6.23 6.55
CA PRO A 29 -13.75 6.57 7.88
C PRO A 29 -13.32 7.98 8.27
N THR A 30 -14.27 8.69 8.89
CA THR A 30 -14.11 10.06 9.36
C THR A 30 -12.79 10.25 10.09
N PRO A 31 -12.06 11.33 9.81
CA PRO A 31 -10.73 11.60 10.36
C PRO A 31 -10.71 11.52 11.89
N VAL A 32 -9.73 10.81 12.41
CA VAL A 32 -9.43 10.81 13.85
C VAL A 32 -8.41 11.91 14.09
N GLN A 33 -8.64 12.78 15.11
CA GLN A 33 -7.74 13.87 15.50
C GLN A 33 -6.26 13.49 15.39
N PRO A 34 -5.41 14.32 14.81
CA PRO A 34 -3.99 14.03 14.71
C PRO A 34 -3.45 13.80 16.12
N VAL A 35 -2.98 12.58 16.36
CA VAL A 35 -2.11 12.37 17.53
C VAL A 35 -0.86 13.18 17.20
N ALA A 36 -0.61 14.24 17.99
CA ALA A 36 0.57 15.06 17.85
C ALA A 36 1.78 14.12 17.61
N GLN A 37 2.45 14.30 16.47
CA GLN A 37 3.66 13.54 16.17
C GLN A 37 4.57 13.71 17.38
N SER A 38 4.83 12.62 18.09
CA SER A 38 5.77 12.64 19.19
C SER A 38 7.13 12.97 18.57
N SER A 39 7.56 14.21 18.72
CA SER A 39 8.89 14.63 18.28
C SER A 39 9.92 13.67 18.88
N ALA A 40 10.90 13.26 18.07
CA ALA A 40 11.97 12.38 18.55
C ALA A 40 12.60 12.96 19.82
N THR A 41 12.90 12.08 20.77
CA THR A 41 13.50 12.50 22.03
C THR A 41 14.93 13.04 21.80
N PRO A 42 15.44 13.98 22.64
CA PRO A 42 16.84 14.42 22.53
C PRO A 42 17.84 13.27 22.56
N ALA A 43 17.62 12.25 23.39
CA ALA A 43 18.47 11.06 23.46
C ALA A 43 18.50 10.26 22.14
N ALA A 44 17.37 10.18 21.42
CA ALA A 44 17.30 9.50 20.14
C ALA A 44 18.01 10.31 19.04
N HIS A 45 17.96 11.63 19.08
CA HIS A 45 18.76 12.47 18.17
C HIS A 45 20.25 12.31 18.41
N GLU A 46 20.68 12.30 19.69
CA GLU A 46 22.07 12.04 20.06
C GLU A 46 22.52 10.65 19.58
N TRP A 47 21.65 9.64 19.79
CA TRP A 47 21.90 8.29 19.31
C TRP A 47 22.12 8.27 17.79
N ALA A 48 21.23 8.90 17.01
CA ALA A 48 21.33 8.93 15.56
C ALA A 48 22.60 9.64 15.09
N ALA A 49 22.91 10.80 15.64
CA ALA A 49 24.13 11.55 15.32
C ALA A 49 25.42 10.75 15.61
N HIS A 50 25.42 9.98 16.70
CA HIS A 50 26.57 9.16 17.10
C HIS A 50 26.73 7.90 16.24
N ASN A 51 25.62 7.22 15.93
CA ASN A 51 25.65 5.89 15.30
C ASN A 51 25.56 5.93 13.77
N LEU A 52 25.16 7.06 13.18
CA LEU A 52 24.95 7.21 11.74
C LEU A 52 25.86 8.30 11.12
N PRO A 53 27.19 8.25 11.35
CA PRO A 53 28.09 9.22 10.76
C PRO A 53 28.05 9.09 9.23
N GLY A 54 27.89 10.22 8.52
CA GLY A 54 27.84 10.25 7.05
C GLY A 54 26.50 9.82 6.45
N TRP A 55 25.47 9.61 7.25
CA TRP A 55 24.10 9.53 6.76
C TRP A 55 23.53 10.94 6.51
N PRO A 56 22.66 11.11 5.50
CA PRO A 56 21.93 12.37 5.31
C PRO A 56 21.20 12.80 6.59
N VAL A 57 21.14 14.11 6.86
CA VAL A 57 20.53 14.63 8.09
C VAL A 57 19.06 14.22 8.23
N GLU A 58 18.30 14.25 7.14
CA GLU A 58 16.90 13.81 7.12
C GLU A 58 16.76 12.33 7.48
N ARG A 59 17.73 11.48 7.15
CA ARG A 59 17.76 10.05 7.54
C ARG A 59 18.07 9.88 9.02
N GLN A 60 18.99 10.71 9.55
CA GLN A 60 19.27 10.71 10.99
C GLN A 60 18.03 11.16 11.80
N VAL A 61 17.27 12.14 11.31
CA VAL A 61 16.02 12.58 11.92
C VAL A 61 14.98 11.45 11.90
N LEU A 62 14.78 10.80 10.75
CA LEU A 62 13.85 9.67 10.64
C LEU A 62 14.28 8.50 11.54
N ALA A 63 15.58 8.18 11.60
CA ALA A 63 16.10 7.18 12.52
C ALA A 63 15.83 7.54 14.00
N ALA A 64 15.99 8.81 14.37
CA ALA A 64 15.69 9.27 15.73
C ALA A 64 14.19 9.10 16.09
N HIS A 65 13.28 9.35 15.14
CA HIS A 65 11.85 9.09 15.31
C HIS A 65 11.58 7.60 15.56
N LEU A 66 12.16 6.73 14.73
CA LEU A 66 11.99 5.28 14.86
C LEU A 66 12.58 4.74 16.18
N VAL A 67 13.76 5.24 16.58
CA VAL A 67 14.40 4.89 17.86
C VAL A 67 13.56 5.36 19.05
N SER A 68 13.00 6.57 18.99
CA SER A 68 12.11 7.08 20.04
C SER A 68 10.86 6.21 20.20
N ARG A 69 10.34 5.67 19.11
CA ARG A 69 9.09 4.91 19.08
C ARG A 69 9.29 3.42 19.38
N TYR A 70 10.36 2.83 18.84
CA TYR A 70 10.58 1.38 18.82
C TYR A 70 11.83 0.92 19.56
N GLY A 71 12.63 1.86 20.08
CA GLY A 71 13.95 1.55 20.65
C GLY A 71 15.01 1.35 19.56
N ASN A 72 16.19 0.90 19.96
CA ASN A 72 17.29 0.67 19.05
C ASN A 72 16.98 -0.42 18.02
N PRO A 73 17.46 -0.30 16.77
CA PRO A 73 17.33 -1.36 15.77
C PRO A 73 18.04 -2.64 16.22
N GLN A 74 17.51 -3.79 15.83
CA GLN A 74 18.14 -5.09 16.10
C GLN A 74 19.30 -5.39 15.16
N GLU A 75 19.28 -4.78 13.95
CA GLU A 75 20.35 -4.95 12.97
C GLU A 75 20.78 -3.58 12.45
N MET A 76 22.09 -3.40 12.34
CA MET A 76 22.70 -2.19 11.79
C MET A 76 23.77 -2.56 10.80
N THR A 77 23.73 -1.94 9.62
CA THR A 77 24.78 -2.01 8.61
C THR A 77 25.24 -0.60 8.25
N ALA A 78 26.23 -0.47 7.38
CA ALA A 78 26.63 0.84 6.85
C ALA A 78 25.49 1.51 6.03
N GLU A 79 24.56 0.72 5.48
CA GLU A 79 23.57 1.16 4.53
C GLU A 79 22.11 1.04 5.04
N SER A 80 21.87 0.38 6.19
CA SER A 80 20.51 0.15 6.68
C SER A 80 20.43 -0.09 8.18
N LEU A 81 19.25 0.21 8.73
CA LEU A 81 18.82 -0.12 10.08
C LEU A 81 17.58 -1.01 9.99
N THR A 82 17.50 -2.08 10.79
CA THR A 82 16.36 -3.00 10.78
C THR A 82 15.76 -3.19 12.16
N TRP A 83 14.44 -3.06 12.23
CA TRP A 83 13.61 -3.41 13.38
C TRP A 83 12.71 -4.60 13.00
N HIS A 84 12.59 -5.56 13.90
CA HIS A 84 11.69 -6.70 13.79
C HIS A 84 10.56 -6.59 14.80
N ASP A 85 9.35 -7.01 14.40
CA ASP A 85 8.16 -7.05 15.25
C ASP A 85 7.90 -5.74 16.02
N ASN A 86 8.02 -4.62 15.33
CA ASN A 86 7.91 -3.28 15.90
C ASN A 86 6.53 -2.64 15.63
N GLY A 87 5.73 -2.46 16.67
CA GLY A 87 4.37 -1.93 16.57
C GLY A 87 3.46 -2.83 15.74
N PRO A 88 2.85 -2.32 14.64
CA PRO A 88 2.07 -3.15 13.74
C PRO A 88 2.93 -3.91 12.72
N TRP A 89 4.19 -3.47 12.55
CA TRP A 89 5.08 -3.94 11.50
C TRP A 89 5.76 -5.26 11.87
N LYS A 90 5.76 -6.19 10.96
CA LYS A 90 6.60 -7.40 11.04
C LYS A 90 8.08 -7.04 10.91
N ARG A 91 8.38 -6.05 10.07
CA ARG A 91 9.74 -5.56 9.84
C ARG A 91 9.68 -4.12 9.36
N THR A 92 10.58 -3.31 9.88
CA THR A 92 10.88 -1.97 9.39
C THR A 92 12.35 -1.92 9.00
N VAL A 93 12.65 -1.43 7.81
CA VAL A 93 14.03 -1.19 7.34
C VAL A 93 14.15 0.26 6.90
N LEU A 94 15.06 0.99 7.51
CA LEU A 94 15.45 2.32 7.06
C LEU A 94 16.76 2.22 6.29
N TYR A 95 16.74 2.64 5.04
CA TYR A 95 17.91 2.71 4.18
C TYR A 95 18.54 4.10 4.21
N LYS A 96 19.89 4.14 4.15
CA LYS A 96 20.66 5.37 4.01
C LYS A 96 20.31 6.11 2.72
N GLU A 97 20.29 5.38 1.62
CA GLU A 97 19.87 5.85 0.30
C GLU A 97 18.55 5.21 -0.10
N GLY A 98 17.78 5.89 -0.93
CA GLY A 98 16.49 5.41 -1.42
C GLY A 98 16.31 5.71 -2.90
N ASP A 99 15.44 4.91 -3.53
CA ASP A 99 15.07 5.09 -4.93
C ASP A 99 14.15 6.30 -5.11
N LEU A 100 14.27 6.99 -6.25
CA LEU A 100 13.37 8.10 -6.57
C LEU A 100 12.02 7.53 -7.03
N HIS A 101 10.98 7.90 -6.33
CA HIS A 101 9.59 7.58 -6.65
C HIS A 101 8.83 8.87 -7.01
N ASN A 102 8.01 8.83 -8.05
CA ASN A 102 7.33 10.01 -8.59
C ASN A 102 5.81 9.99 -8.37
N PHE A 103 5.32 9.18 -7.44
CA PHE A 103 3.89 9.08 -7.13
C PHE A 103 3.66 9.12 -5.61
N PRO A 104 2.66 9.87 -5.12
CA PRO A 104 1.87 10.88 -5.84
C PRO A 104 2.66 12.16 -6.14
N LEU A 105 3.75 12.43 -5.42
CA LEU A 105 4.71 13.52 -5.62
C LEU A 105 6.14 12.95 -5.58
N PRO A 106 7.14 13.60 -6.20
CA PRO A 106 8.52 13.13 -6.16
C PRO A 106 9.08 13.06 -4.73
N HIS A 107 9.52 11.87 -4.30
CA HIS A 107 10.17 11.60 -3.02
C HIS A 107 11.15 10.43 -3.14
N ARG A 108 11.84 10.06 -2.04
CA ARG A 108 12.71 8.90 -2.01
C ARG A 108 12.15 7.83 -1.10
N ASP A 109 12.04 6.62 -1.61
CA ASP A 109 11.60 5.43 -0.89
C ASP A 109 12.72 4.90 -0.02
N VAL A 110 12.80 5.36 1.22
CA VAL A 110 13.87 5.03 2.16
C VAL A 110 13.42 4.17 3.31
N LEU A 111 12.13 4.20 3.63
CA LEU A 111 11.53 3.47 4.74
C LEU A 111 10.64 2.34 4.22
N TRP A 112 11.10 1.12 4.42
CA TRP A 112 10.39 -0.08 4.01
C TRP A 112 9.69 -0.70 5.22
N GLN A 113 8.39 -0.88 5.14
CA GLN A 113 7.64 -1.48 6.23
C GLN A 113 6.80 -2.66 5.74
N THR A 114 6.92 -3.78 6.43
CA THR A 114 6.31 -5.06 6.06
C THR A 114 5.21 -5.42 7.04
N LEU A 115 4.07 -5.82 6.52
CA LEU A 115 2.98 -6.44 7.27
C LEU A 115 2.78 -7.90 6.88
N ASN A 116 2.28 -8.69 7.80
CA ASN A 116 1.59 -9.93 7.44
C ASN A 116 0.26 -9.55 6.78
N TYR A 117 0.16 -9.76 5.49
CA TYR A 117 -1.03 -9.43 4.72
C TYR A 117 -1.17 -10.35 3.51
N LYS A 118 -2.27 -11.11 3.47
CA LYS A 118 -2.53 -12.05 2.39
C LYS A 118 -3.27 -11.34 1.25
N VAL A 119 -2.60 -11.21 0.12
CA VAL A 119 -3.20 -10.63 -1.09
C VAL A 119 -3.78 -11.75 -1.95
N PRO A 120 -5.08 -11.74 -2.27
CA PRO A 120 -5.67 -12.67 -3.24
C PRO A 120 -5.01 -12.52 -4.62
N ALA A 121 -4.83 -13.61 -5.36
CA ALA A 121 -4.14 -13.62 -6.65
C ALA A 121 -4.76 -12.62 -7.65
N ASN A 122 -6.09 -12.53 -7.69
CA ASN A 122 -6.83 -11.62 -8.56
C ASN A 122 -6.74 -10.13 -8.16
N LYS A 123 -6.09 -9.80 -7.03
CA LYS A 123 -5.90 -8.42 -6.57
C LYS A 123 -4.45 -7.93 -6.76
N VAL A 124 -3.52 -8.82 -7.09
CA VAL A 124 -2.09 -8.48 -7.23
C VAL A 124 -1.88 -7.38 -8.28
N ALA A 125 -2.43 -7.55 -9.48
CA ALA A 125 -2.26 -6.57 -10.55
C ALA A 125 -2.84 -5.20 -10.18
N ALA A 126 -3.98 -5.16 -9.51
CA ALA A 126 -4.61 -3.92 -9.05
C ALA A 126 -3.73 -3.17 -8.05
N LEU A 127 -3.13 -3.88 -7.07
CA LEU A 127 -2.22 -3.25 -6.11
C LEU A 127 -0.96 -2.70 -6.77
N LEU A 128 -0.34 -3.45 -7.69
CA LEU A 128 0.85 -3.01 -8.42
C LEU A 128 0.55 -1.86 -9.39
N SER A 129 -0.70 -1.74 -9.87
CA SER A 129 -1.14 -0.61 -10.67
C SER A 129 -1.45 0.63 -9.84
N TYR A 130 -1.83 0.45 -8.56
CA TYR A 130 -2.07 1.54 -7.64
C TYR A 130 -0.76 2.22 -7.24
N ASP A 131 0.24 1.44 -6.82
CA ASP A 131 1.52 1.98 -6.34
C ASP A 131 2.66 1.01 -6.68
N GLY A 132 3.66 1.51 -7.40
CA GLY A 132 4.83 0.73 -7.82
C GLY A 132 5.80 0.38 -6.69
N SER A 133 5.67 1.01 -5.52
CA SER A 133 6.49 0.75 -4.34
C SER A 133 5.97 -0.42 -3.48
N ILE A 134 4.87 -1.07 -3.89
CA ILE A 134 4.32 -2.22 -3.19
C ILE A 134 4.99 -3.52 -3.63
N LEU A 135 5.56 -4.26 -2.69
CA LEU A 135 6.08 -5.62 -2.90
C LEU A 135 5.17 -6.65 -2.24
N ILE A 136 4.79 -7.67 -3.01
CA ILE A 136 3.88 -8.73 -2.56
C ILE A 136 4.60 -10.07 -2.54
N ASP A 137 4.80 -10.65 -1.36
CA ASP A 137 5.27 -12.02 -1.19
C ASP A 137 4.08 -12.92 -0.80
N ARG A 138 3.45 -13.53 -1.80
CA ARG A 138 2.30 -14.42 -1.60
C ARG A 138 2.68 -15.72 -0.89
N THR A 139 3.91 -16.18 -1.03
CA THR A 139 4.41 -17.39 -0.37
C THR A 139 4.47 -17.21 1.14
N ARG A 140 4.98 -16.05 1.57
CA ARG A 140 5.05 -15.71 3.00
C ARG A 140 3.76 -15.07 3.51
N GLY A 141 2.88 -14.60 2.61
CA GLY A 141 1.71 -13.80 2.95
C GLY A 141 2.12 -12.47 3.55
N GLU A 142 3.12 -11.84 2.95
CA GLU A 142 3.65 -10.55 3.36
C GLU A 142 3.46 -9.51 2.26
N VAL A 143 3.20 -8.28 2.68
CA VAL A 143 3.27 -7.11 1.82
C VAL A 143 4.25 -6.13 2.44
N THR A 144 5.15 -5.58 1.63
CA THR A 144 6.03 -4.48 2.00
C THR A 144 5.67 -3.27 1.18
N VAL A 145 5.62 -2.11 1.80
CA VAL A 145 5.50 -0.81 1.12
C VAL A 145 6.73 0.01 1.39
N HIS A 146 7.07 0.87 0.44
CA HIS A 146 8.22 1.78 0.53
C HIS A 146 7.73 3.21 0.37
N CYS A 147 8.14 4.08 1.28
CA CYS A 147 7.94 5.52 1.17
C CYS A 147 9.03 6.27 1.95
N ASP A 148 8.83 7.57 2.17
CA ASP A 148 9.77 8.38 2.93
C ASP A 148 9.45 8.47 4.42
N SER A 149 8.25 8.04 4.84
CA SER A 149 7.78 8.13 6.23
C SER A 149 6.86 6.95 6.63
N GLU A 150 6.68 6.77 7.93
CA GLU A 150 5.76 5.77 8.47
C GLU A 150 4.30 6.16 8.26
N GLU A 151 4.01 7.44 8.28
CA GLU A 151 2.69 8.00 8.02
C GLU A 151 2.24 7.66 6.60
N GLU A 152 3.11 7.89 5.60
CA GLU A 152 2.83 7.55 4.21
C GLU A 152 2.71 6.04 4.00
N ASN A 153 3.58 5.23 4.59
CA ASN A 153 3.45 3.78 4.54
C ASN A 153 2.10 3.31 5.13
N THR A 154 1.66 3.93 6.22
CA THR A 154 0.34 3.64 6.82
C THR A 154 -0.80 4.02 5.89
N LEU A 155 -0.70 5.18 5.22
CA LEU A 155 -1.65 5.63 4.21
C LEU A 155 -1.75 4.63 3.05
N ILE A 156 -0.61 4.26 2.48
CA ILE A 156 -0.54 3.29 1.37
C ILE A 156 -1.21 1.97 1.76
N PHE A 157 -0.91 1.43 2.95
CA PHE A 157 -1.51 0.18 3.41
C PHE A 157 -3.03 0.28 3.60
N ASN A 158 -3.51 1.38 4.18
CA ASN A 158 -4.95 1.57 4.37
C ASN A 158 -5.67 1.66 3.02
N ILE A 159 -5.13 2.41 2.07
CA ILE A 159 -5.68 2.52 0.71
C ILE A 159 -5.61 1.16 -0.02
N ALA A 160 -4.46 0.48 0.05
CA ALA A 160 -4.30 -0.85 -0.55
C ALA A 160 -5.34 -1.85 -0.02
N ASN A 161 -5.66 -1.78 1.28
CA ASN A 161 -6.71 -2.61 1.85
C ASN A 161 -8.07 -2.34 1.22
N THR A 162 -8.43 -1.10 0.90
CA THR A 162 -9.72 -0.79 0.24
C THR A 162 -9.81 -1.35 -1.18
N ILE A 163 -8.68 -1.44 -1.90
CA ILE A 163 -8.61 -2.10 -3.21
C ILE A 163 -8.80 -3.61 -3.07
N VAL A 164 -8.16 -4.22 -2.07
CA VAL A 164 -8.28 -5.66 -1.83
C VAL A 164 -9.69 -6.05 -1.43
N THR A 165 -10.34 -5.29 -0.55
CA THR A 165 -11.73 -5.52 -0.11
C THR A 165 -12.74 -5.17 -1.21
N GLY A 166 -12.35 -4.38 -2.22
CA GLY A 166 -13.22 -3.95 -3.31
C GLY A 166 -14.07 -2.72 -2.97
N GLU A 167 -13.71 -2.02 -1.90
CA GLU A 167 -14.36 -0.76 -1.50
C GLU A 167 -14.03 0.37 -2.50
N ASN A 168 -12.79 0.39 -3.02
CA ASN A 168 -12.35 1.36 -4.01
C ASN A 168 -11.76 0.69 -5.26
N THR A 169 -11.90 1.36 -6.40
CA THR A 169 -11.12 1.04 -7.62
C THR A 169 -9.70 1.61 -7.48
N VAL A 170 -8.81 1.19 -8.38
CA VAL A 170 -7.43 1.71 -8.44
C VAL A 170 -7.43 3.22 -8.67
N GLU A 171 -8.27 3.70 -9.58
CA GLU A 171 -8.36 5.13 -9.92
C GLU A 171 -8.86 5.97 -8.74
N GLN A 172 -9.85 5.48 -7.99
CA GLN A 172 -10.35 6.13 -6.78
C GLN A 172 -9.28 6.17 -5.69
N ALA A 173 -8.55 5.08 -5.51
CA ALA A 173 -7.44 4.97 -4.57
C ALA A 173 -6.31 5.95 -4.88
N MET A 174 -5.89 6.04 -6.15
CA MET A 174 -4.86 6.98 -6.60
C MET A 174 -5.29 8.43 -6.42
N ALA A 175 -6.54 8.76 -6.79
CA ALA A 175 -7.08 10.12 -6.62
C ALA A 175 -7.11 10.53 -5.14
N TYR A 176 -7.57 9.65 -4.27
CA TYR A 176 -7.60 9.90 -2.83
C TYR A 176 -6.19 10.06 -2.24
N HIS A 177 -5.24 9.17 -2.61
CA HIS A 177 -3.85 9.28 -2.19
C HIS A 177 -3.26 10.66 -2.55
N GLY A 178 -3.44 11.09 -3.80
CA GLY A 178 -2.98 12.40 -4.26
C GLY A 178 -3.60 13.57 -3.47
N GLN A 179 -4.89 13.51 -3.14
CA GLN A 179 -5.56 14.53 -2.33
C GLN A 179 -4.99 14.62 -0.92
N VAL A 180 -4.77 13.49 -0.26
CA VAL A 180 -4.21 13.46 1.11
C VAL A 180 -2.80 14.04 1.14
N VAL A 181 -1.94 13.61 0.21
CA VAL A 181 -0.53 14.08 0.15
C VAL A 181 -0.45 15.56 -0.20
N GLU A 182 -1.28 16.05 -1.13
CA GLU A 182 -1.34 17.46 -1.43
C GLU A 182 -1.86 18.27 -0.23
N GLY A 183 -2.85 17.78 0.50
CA GLY A 183 -3.32 18.38 1.76
C GLY A 183 -2.22 18.49 2.80
N MET A 184 -1.41 17.44 2.98
CA MET A 184 -0.24 17.47 3.87
C MET A 184 0.77 18.53 3.45
N ARG A 185 1.04 18.68 2.16
CA ARG A 185 1.99 19.65 1.60
C ARG A 185 1.60 21.09 1.85
N ILE A 186 0.32 21.43 1.76
CA ILE A 186 -0.18 22.81 1.94
C ILE A 186 -0.57 23.12 3.38
N HIS A 187 -0.26 22.24 4.35
CA HIS A 187 -0.60 22.39 5.77
C HIS A 187 -2.11 22.49 6.04
N GLU A 188 -2.91 21.94 5.17
CA GLU A 188 -4.33 21.64 5.38
C GLU A 188 -4.49 20.11 5.43
N PRO A 189 -3.90 19.42 6.43
CA PRO A 189 -3.99 17.97 6.48
C PRO A 189 -5.47 17.61 6.62
N GLU A 190 -6.01 16.94 5.62
CA GLU A 190 -7.16 16.08 5.88
C GLU A 190 -6.73 15.16 7.01
N GLU A 191 -7.49 15.14 8.11
CA GLU A 191 -7.19 14.30 9.26
C GLU A 191 -7.10 12.84 8.78
N TYR A 192 -5.88 12.38 8.56
CA TYR A 192 -5.64 11.03 8.11
C TYR A 192 -5.27 10.16 9.32
N PRO A 193 -5.86 8.96 9.48
CA PRO A 193 -5.54 8.11 10.62
C PRO A 193 -4.10 7.60 10.51
N GLN A 194 -3.28 7.99 11.48
CA GLN A 194 -1.88 7.57 11.63
C GLN A 194 -1.77 6.13 12.18
N LYS A 195 -2.72 5.27 11.85
CA LYS A 195 -2.76 3.87 12.26
C LYS A 195 -3.43 3.03 11.18
N LEU A 196 -3.12 1.76 11.16
CA LEU A 196 -3.83 0.80 10.32
C LEU A 196 -5.31 0.74 10.69
N LEU A 197 -6.19 0.84 9.68
CA LEU A 197 -7.65 0.75 9.82
C LEU A 197 -8.16 -0.68 9.77
N PHE A 198 -7.28 -1.64 9.56
CA PHE A 198 -7.56 -3.07 9.51
C PHE A 198 -6.63 -3.85 10.44
N LYS A 199 -6.95 -5.10 10.70
CA LYS A 199 -6.12 -5.97 11.52
C LYS A 199 -5.12 -6.73 10.66
N SER A 200 -3.83 -6.57 10.93
CA SER A 200 -2.79 -7.43 10.39
C SER A 200 -2.57 -8.61 11.36
N PRO A 201 -2.60 -9.87 10.88
CA PRO A 201 -2.32 -11.02 11.75
C PRO A 201 -0.86 -11.00 12.21
N LYS A 202 -0.61 -11.35 13.48
CA LYS A 202 0.76 -11.39 14.01
C LYS A 202 1.63 -12.51 13.42
N SER A 203 1.02 -13.51 12.83
CA SER A 203 1.72 -14.65 12.21
C SER A 203 0.90 -15.20 11.05
N ASN A 204 1.58 -15.53 9.96
CA ASN A 204 1.00 -16.22 8.80
C ASN A 204 1.06 -17.75 8.92
N ALA A 205 1.38 -18.29 10.09
CA ALA A 205 1.60 -19.72 10.34
C ALA A 205 0.42 -20.66 9.96
N THR A 206 -0.70 -20.10 9.51
CA THR A 206 -1.91 -20.88 9.19
C THR A 206 -2.32 -20.86 7.71
N THR A 207 -1.47 -20.41 6.80
CA THR A 207 -1.87 -20.30 5.40
C THR A 207 -1.11 -21.19 4.45
N ALA A 208 -0.85 -22.43 4.88
CA ALA A 208 -0.75 -23.53 3.94
C ALA A 208 -2.15 -23.97 3.47
N GLU A 209 -3.02 -23.02 3.14
CA GLU A 209 -4.09 -23.37 2.23
C GLU A 209 -3.44 -23.70 0.90
N PRO A 210 -3.86 -24.80 0.23
CA PRO A 210 -3.45 -25.04 -1.13
C PRO A 210 -3.83 -23.78 -1.90
N GLY A 211 -2.84 -22.99 -2.30
CA GLY A 211 -3.06 -21.75 -3.03
C GLY A 211 -3.83 -22.06 -4.31
N GLU A 212 -4.42 -21.03 -4.91
CA GLU A 212 -5.07 -21.12 -6.22
C GLU A 212 -4.14 -21.82 -7.24
N GLU A 213 -2.81 -21.67 -7.08
CA GLU A 213 -1.82 -22.36 -7.89
C GLU A 213 -1.82 -23.89 -7.70
N ALA A 214 -2.02 -24.37 -6.48
CA ALA A 214 -2.09 -25.80 -6.22
C ALA A 214 -3.39 -26.42 -6.76
N GLU A 215 -4.46 -25.62 -6.79
CA GLU A 215 -5.73 -26.04 -7.39
C GLU A 215 -5.64 -26.04 -8.92
N LEU A 216 -5.03 -25.01 -9.49
CA LEU A 216 -4.75 -24.93 -10.93
C LEU A 216 -3.83 -26.09 -11.36
N LEU A 217 -2.75 -26.37 -10.63
CA LEU A 217 -1.86 -27.51 -10.89
C LEU A 217 -2.61 -28.85 -10.83
N ARG A 218 -3.44 -29.05 -9.81
CA ARG A 218 -4.27 -30.27 -9.72
C ARG A 218 -5.20 -30.40 -10.93
N HIS A 219 -5.84 -29.29 -11.35
CA HIS A 219 -6.70 -29.29 -12.52
C HIS A 219 -5.91 -29.63 -13.79
N LEU A 220 -4.76 -29.00 -14.02
CA LEU A 220 -3.90 -29.27 -15.18
C LEU A 220 -3.39 -30.71 -15.21
N MET A 221 -3.05 -31.29 -14.06
CA MET A 221 -2.59 -32.70 -13.96
C MET A 221 -3.71 -33.71 -14.11
N GLN A 222 -4.98 -33.33 -13.95
CA GLN A 222 -6.15 -34.22 -14.11
C GLN A 222 -6.79 -34.12 -15.49
N THR A 223 -6.40 -33.13 -16.31
CA THR A 223 -6.91 -32.98 -17.67
C THR A 223 -5.99 -33.80 -18.60
N PRO A 224 -6.46 -34.93 -19.18
CA PRO A 224 -5.67 -35.69 -20.13
C PRO A 224 -5.42 -34.86 -21.40
N PRO A 225 -4.29 -35.12 -22.12
CA PRO A 225 -3.91 -34.39 -23.32
C PRO A 225 -4.90 -34.60 -24.49
#